data_9bd9795134e39ab4ca555d85137a58cd
#
_entry.id   9bd9795134e39ab4ca555d85137a58cd
#
_cell.length_a   1.000
_cell.length_b   1.000
_cell.length_c   1.000
_cell.angle_alpha   90.00
_cell.angle_beta   90.00
_cell.angle_gamma   90.00
#
_symmetry.space_group_name_H-M   'P 1'
#
loop_
_entity.id
_entity.type
_entity.pdbx_description
1 polymer ?
#
loop_
_entity_poly.entity_id
_entity_poly.type
_entity_poly.pdbx_seq_one_letter_code
_entity_poly.pdbx_strand_id
1 'polypeptide(L)'
;MITVENLHVYYGNIHAIKGVSFEVRKGEITALIGANGAGKSTIIKTICGLMNPRDGEILLNGSPIQRMSANEVVHLGVGLVPEGRRVFPVLTVDENMEIGAYTRSDRSEIARDKEKMYETFPRLKDRRKQYAGSLSGGEQQMLAIARALMSKPQLLLMDEPSLGLAPLLVKQVFGIISELNKEGLTIFLSEQNARGALKIAHHGIVMETGKVKFSDTAKALRENSIIQQAYLGVG
;
A
#
# COMPACT_ATOMS: atom_id res chain seq x y z
N MET A 1 -15.25 1.09 0.56
CA MET A 1 -14.20 0.87 1.60
C MET A 1 -13.58 2.20 2.03
N ILE A 2 -12.88 2.90 1.14
CA ILE A 2 -12.42 4.29 1.36
C ILE A 2 -13.13 5.20 0.37
N THR A 3 -13.60 6.35 0.85
CA THR A 3 -14.05 7.47 0.02
C THR A 3 -13.21 8.70 0.40
N VAL A 4 -12.65 9.36 -0.58
CA VAL A 4 -11.88 10.60 -0.43
C VAL A 4 -12.62 11.69 -1.20
N GLU A 5 -12.93 12.80 -0.52
CA GLU A 5 -13.72 13.91 -1.10
C GLU A 5 -12.99 15.22 -0.93
N ASN A 6 -12.74 15.89 -2.07
CA ASN A 6 -12.14 17.22 -2.16
C ASN A 6 -10.92 17.43 -1.24
N LEU A 7 -10.01 16.42 -1.22
CA LEU A 7 -8.88 16.40 -0.30
C LEU A 7 -7.82 17.43 -0.65
N HIS A 8 -7.43 18.26 0.32
CA HIS A 8 -6.36 19.25 0.21
C HIS A 8 -5.29 19.02 1.28
N VAL A 9 -4.05 18.78 0.84
CA VAL A 9 -2.93 18.53 1.75
C VAL A 9 -1.77 19.47 1.43
N TYR A 10 -1.10 19.96 2.46
CA TYR A 10 -0.01 20.93 2.36
C TYR A 10 1.21 20.47 3.14
N TYR A 11 2.40 20.79 2.61
CA TYR A 11 3.67 20.77 3.34
C TYR A 11 4.10 22.23 3.52
N GLY A 12 3.84 22.79 4.70
CA GLY A 12 3.99 24.23 4.90
C GLY A 12 3.13 25.02 3.90
N ASN A 13 3.77 25.78 3.01
CA ASN A 13 3.09 26.55 1.97
C ASN A 13 2.92 25.78 0.63
N ILE A 14 3.48 24.60 0.51
CA ILE A 14 3.41 23.80 -0.72
C ILE A 14 2.09 23.04 -0.75
N HIS A 15 1.21 23.32 -1.72
CA HIS A 15 -0.04 22.63 -1.94
C HIS A 15 0.23 21.30 -2.69
N ALA A 16 0.36 20.23 -1.95
CA ALA A 16 0.76 18.92 -2.49
C ALA A 16 -0.43 18.15 -3.10
N ILE A 17 -1.61 18.19 -2.46
CA ILE A 17 -2.86 17.58 -2.95
C ILE A 17 -3.91 18.66 -3.10
N LYS A 18 -4.54 18.73 -4.30
CA LYS A 18 -5.27 19.90 -4.78
C LYS A 18 -6.72 19.53 -5.14
N GLY A 19 -7.55 19.22 -4.12
CA GLY A 19 -8.96 18.88 -4.33
C GLY A 19 -9.13 17.51 -4.99
N VAL A 20 -8.53 16.47 -4.42
CA VAL A 20 -8.58 15.10 -4.96
C VAL A 20 -9.80 14.37 -4.40
N SER A 21 -10.57 13.72 -5.29
CA SER A 21 -11.69 12.85 -4.92
C SER A 21 -11.58 11.52 -5.64
N PHE A 22 -11.79 10.40 -4.91
CA PHE A 22 -11.80 9.05 -5.45
C PHE A 22 -12.38 8.04 -4.45
N GLU A 23 -12.62 6.81 -4.93
CA GLU A 23 -13.08 5.69 -4.12
C GLU A 23 -12.16 4.48 -4.24
N VAL A 24 -12.02 3.75 -3.12
CA VAL A 24 -11.43 2.40 -3.08
C VAL A 24 -12.52 1.42 -2.68
N ARG A 25 -12.88 0.51 -3.55
CA ARG A 25 -13.97 -0.45 -3.33
C ARG A 25 -13.49 -1.64 -2.49
N LYS A 26 -14.38 -2.16 -1.64
CA LYS A 26 -14.09 -3.32 -0.82
C LYS A 26 -13.82 -4.56 -1.68
N GLY A 27 -12.77 -5.31 -1.35
CA GLY A 27 -12.39 -6.53 -2.06
C GLY A 27 -11.70 -6.30 -3.41
N GLU A 28 -11.42 -5.04 -3.78
CA GLU A 28 -10.73 -4.71 -5.03
C GLU A 28 -9.28 -4.24 -4.77
N ILE A 29 -8.46 -4.36 -5.82
CA ILE A 29 -7.17 -3.67 -5.91
C ILE A 29 -7.40 -2.36 -6.67
N THR A 30 -7.12 -1.23 -6.02
CA THR A 30 -7.08 0.09 -6.66
C THR A 30 -5.64 0.55 -6.76
N ALA A 31 -5.18 0.89 -7.97
CA ALA A 31 -3.84 1.38 -8.22
C ALA A 31 -3.82 2.91 -8.39
N LEU A 32 -3.01 3.59 -7.58
CA LEU A 32 -2.71 5.01 -7.68
C LEU A 32 -1.40 5.19 -8.43
N ILE A 33 -1.45 5.57 -9.70
CA ILE A 33 -0.28 5.67 -10.58
C ILE A 33 0.06 7.13 -10.89
N GLY A 34 1.34 7.40 -11.12
CA GLY A 34 1.84 8.73 -11.47
C GLY A 34 3.34 8.83 -11.27
N ALA A 35 3.94 9.87 -11.81
CA ALA A 35 5.37 10.17 -11.65
C ALA A 35 5.75 10.46 -10.18
N ASN A 36 7.06 10.48 -9.90
CA ASN A 36 7.56 10.94 -8.62
C ASN A 36 7.15 12.41 -8.38
N GLY A 37 6.72 12.72 -7.16
CA GLY A 37 6.20 14.04 -6.82
C GLY A 37 4.73 14.29 -7.24
N ALA A 38 4.03 13.33 -7.86
CA ALA A 38 2.61 13.49 -8.21
C ALA A 38 1.67 13.59 -6.98
N GLY A 39 2.14 13.21 -5.78
CA GLY A 39 1.36 13.27 -4.54
C GLY A 39 0.90 11.90 -4.02
N LYS A 40 1.29 10.79 -4.63
CA LYS A 40 0.86 9.43 -4.28
C LYS A 40 1.11 9.08 -2.80
N SER A 41 2.36 9.17 -2.35
CA SER A 41 2.72 8.89 -0.95
C SER A 41 2.07 9.85 0.04
N THR A 42 1.76 11.09 -0.40
CA THR A 42 1.03 12.07 0.43
C THR A 42 -0.38 11.58 0.70
N ILE A 43 -1.10 11.07 -0.31
CA ILE A 43 -2.44 10.48 -0.14
C ILE A 43 -2.38 9.30 0.83
N ILE A 44 -1.46 8.36 0.60
CA ILE A 44 -1.32 7.17 1.48
C ILE A 44 -1.05 7.60 2.93
N LYS A 45 -0.10 8.53 3.15
CA LYS A 45 0.21 9.06 4.49
C LYS A 45 -0.98 9.74 5.15
N THR A 46 -1.79 10.46 4.36
CA THR A 46 -2.98 11.15 4.89
C THR A 46 -4.06 10.13 5.28
N ILE A 47 -4.32 9.11 4.48
CA ILE A 47 -5.26 8.03 4.82
C ILE A 47 -4.82 7.29 6.08
N CYS A 48 -3.50 7.07 6.26
CA CYS A 48 -2.94 6.42 7.44
C CYS A 48 -2.93 7.29 8.71
N GLY A 49 -3.40 8.54 8.68
CA GLY A 49 -3.32 9.44 9.83
C GLY A 49 -1.90 9.91 10.17
N LEU A 50 -0.95 9.78 9.24
CA LEU A 50 0.43 10.28 9.35
C LEU A 50 0.55 11.76 8.92
N MET A 51 -0.48 12.26 8.24
CA MET A 51 -0.62 13.67 7.84
C MET A 51 -2.08 14.08 7.97
N ASN A 52 -2.31 15.29 8.46
CA ASN A 52 -3.65 15.86 8.51
C ASN A 52 -3.93 16.66 7.23
N PRO A 53 -5.06 16.45 6.55
CA PRO A 53 -5.48 17.32 5.46
C PRO A 53 -5.83 18.70 6.02
N ARG A 54 -5.69 19.73 5.19
CA ARG A 54 -6.15 21.08 5.51
C ARG A 54 -7.66 21.22 5.28
N ASP A 55 -8.17 20.50 4.27
CA ASP A 55 -9.58 20.48 3.87
C ASP A 55 -9.93 19.18 3.16
N GLY A 56 -11.21 18.86 3.06
CA GLY A 56 -11.75 17.64 2.49
C GLY A 56 -11.97 16.53 3.52
N GLU A 57 -12.55 15.43 3.07
CA GLU A 57 -12.96 14.32 3.92
C GLU A 57 -12.33 12.99 3.46
N ILE A 58 -12.07 12.11 4.43
CA ILE A 58 -11.69 10.72 4.20
C ILE A 58 -12.61 9.85 5.03
N LEU A 59 -13.41 9.02 4.37
CA LEU A 59 -14.34 8.12 5.01
C LEU A 59 -13.85 6.67 4.88
N LEU A 60 -13.73 5.96 5.99
CA LEU A 60 -13.52 4.51 6.03
C LEU A 60 -14.84 3.83 6.40
N ASN A 61 -15.41 3.05 5.48
CA ASN A 61 -16.74 2.43 5.64
C ASN A 61 -17.84 3.44 6.06
N GLY A 62 -17.78 4.67 5.54
CA GLY A 62 -18.72 5.74 5.87
C GLY A 62 -18.40 6.53 7.14
N SER A 63 -17.37 6.16 7.91
CA SER A 63 -16.94 6.88 9.11
C SER A 63 -15.75 7.78 8.82
N PRO A 64 -15.77 9.06 9.27
CA PRO A 64 -14.69 10.01 9.01
C PRO A 64 -13.43 9.66 9.80
N ILE A 65 -12.27 9.61 9.08
CA ILE A 65 -10.97 9.27 9.67
C ILE A 65 -9.90 10.36 9.48
N GLN A 66 -10.16 11.42 8.74
CA GLN A 66 -9.17 12.43 8.34
C GLN A 66 -8.49 13.18 9.48
N ARG A 67 -9.00 13.09 10.70
CA ARG A 67 -8.41 13.71 11.91
C ARG A 67 -7.92 12.67 12.93
N MET A 68 -8.03 11.40 12.61
CA MET A 68 -7.55 10.31 13.46
C MET A 68 -6.03 10.18 13.38
N SER A 69 -5.41 9.84 14.49
CA SER A 69 -3.98 9.49 14.55
C SER A 69 -3.72 8.15 13.84
N ALA A 70 -2.47 7.91 13.43
CA ALA A 70 -2.09 6.65 12.80
C ALA A 70 -2.41 5.42 13.67
N ASN A 71 -2.29 5.56 15.00
CA ASN A 71 -2.65 4.49 15.94
C ASN A 71 -4.15 4.17 15.90
N GLU A 72 -5.02 5.18 15.86
CA GLU A 72 -6.47 4.97 15.75
C GLU A 72 -6.84 4.33 14.42
N VAL A 73 -6.24 4.81 13.31
CA VAL A 73 -6.50 4.27 11.96
C VAL A 73 -6.09 2.79 11.85
N VAL A 74 -4.96 2.40 12.44
CA VAL A 74 -4.52 0.99 12.45
C VAL A 74 -5.51 0.10 13.22
N HIS A 75 -6.08 0.57 14.33
CA HIS A 75 -7.10 -0.19 15.10
C HIS A 75 -8.43 -0.37 14.32
N LEU A 76 -8.68 0.47 13.30
CA LEU A 76 -9.80 0.28 12.38
C LEU A 76 -9.52 -0.76 11.27
N GLY A 77 -8.38 -1.44 11.32
CA GLY A 77 -8.00 -2.46 10.35
C GLY A 77 -7.37 -1.94 9.06
N VAL A 78 -6.68 -0.81 9.13
CA VAL A 78 -5.86 -0.28 8.02
C VAL A 78 -4.40 -0.66 8.25
N GLY A 79 -3.84 -1.49 7.38
CA GLY A 79 -2.40 -1.83 7.37
C GLY A 79 -1.62 -0.96 6.37
N LEU A 80 -0.34 -0.73 6.65
CA LEU A 80 0.55 0.03 5.78
C LEU A 80 1.84 -0.73 5.48
N VAL A 81 2.15 -0.87 4.19
CA VAL A 81 3.49 -1.19 3.69
C VAL A 81 4.13 0.11 3.19
N PRO A 82 5.04 0.71 3.95
CA PRO A 82 5.61 2.01 3.61
C PRO A 82 6.65 1.92 2.49
N GLU A 83 6.88 3.02 1.78
CA GLU A 83 8.01 3.18 0.87
C GLU A 83 9.36 2.94 1.59
N GLY A 84 10.30 2.32 0.91
CA GLY A 84 11.63 2.05 1.45
C GLY A 84 11.68 0.92 2.46
N ARG A 85 10.69 0.03 2.46
CA ARG A 85 10.61 -1.22 3.25
C ARG A 85 10.41 -0.98 4.76
N ARG A 86 11.15 -0.06 5.36
CA ARG A 86 11.07 0.36 6.79
C ARG A 86 11.00 -0.83 7.77
N VAL A 87 11.82 -1.87 7.53
CA VAL A 87 12.02 -2.94 8.51
C VAL A 87 12.81 -2.42 9.71
N PHE A 88 12.67 -3.07 10.86
CA PHE A 88 13.50 -2.79 12.04
C PHE A 88 14.81 -3.59 11.90
N PRO A 89 15.93 -2.96 11.50
CA PRO A 89 17.13 -3.67 11.06
C PRO A 89 17.84 -4.43 12.18
N VAL A 90 17.69 -3.97 13.41
CA VAL A 90 18.30 -4.58 14.62
C VAL A 90 17.43 -5.68 15.24
N LEU A 91 16.25 -5.92 14.70
CA LEU A 91 15.37 -7.01 15.10
C LEU A 91 15.45 -8.14 14.07
N THR A 92 15.19 -9.36 14.55
CA THR A 92 15.07 -10.53 13.69
C THR A 92 13.82 -10.46 12.79
N VAL A 93 13.74 -11.33 11.80
CA VAL A 93 12.55 -11.52 10.96
C VAL A 93 11.33 -11.84 11.84
N ASP A 94 11.49 -12.75 12.80
CA ASP A 94 10.43 -13.19 13.71
C ASP A 94 9.91 -12.03 14.57
N GLU A 95 10.80 -11.25 15.17
CA GLU A 95 10.46 -10.06 15.98
C GLU A 95 9.82 -8.94 15.13
N ASN A 96 10.27 -8.73 13.90
CA ASN A 96 9.62 -7.78 12.99
C ASN A 96 8.16 -8.15 12.72
N MET A 97 7.85 -9.46 12.55
CA MET A 97 6.48 -9.92 12.36
C MET A 97 5.65 -9.78 13.65
N GLU A 98 6.24 -10.07 14.82
CA GLU A 98 5.55 -9.90 16.11
C GLU A 98 5.15 -8.45 16.36
N ILE A 99 6.02 -7.47 16.05
CA ILE A 99 5.67 -6.05 16.11
C ILE A 99 4.48 -5.73 15.19
N GLY A 100 4.35 -6.37 14.03
CA GLY A 100 3.19 -6.20 13.14
C GLY A 100 1.85 -6.54 13.78
N ALA A 101 1.85 -7.38 14.81
CA ALA A 101 0.66 -7.79 15.55
C ALA A 101 0.38 -6.94 16.83
N TYR A 102 1.07 -5.80 17.01
CA TYR A 102 1.04 -5.03 18.27
C TYR A 102 -0.37 -4.58 18.72
N THR A 103 -1.31 -4.44 17.78
CA THR A 103 -2.70 -4.05 18.06
C THR A 103 -3.57 -5.22 18.50
N ARG A 104 -3.03 -6.45 18.52
CA ARG A 104 -3.76 -7.70 18.76
C ARG A 104 -3.37 -8.31 20.12
N SER A 105 -4.32 -9.01 20.74
CA SER A 105 -4.10 -9.72 21.99
C SER A 105 -4.33 -11.24 21.91
N ASP A 106 -4.77 -11.73 20.72
CA ASP A 106 -5.15 -13.11 20.44
C ASP A 106 -3.91 -13.99 20.09
N ARG A 107 -3.08 -14.27 21.11
CA ARG A 107 -1.76 -14.93 20.96
C ARG A 107 -1.77 -16.21 20.11
N SER A 108 -2.80 -17.06 20.25
CA SER A 108 -2.92 -18.31 19.47
C SER A 108 -3.13 -18.03 17.99
N GLU A 109 -3.95 -17.04 17.64
CA GLU A 109 -4.19 -16.65 16.25
C GLU A 109 -2.97 -15.93 15.66
N ILE A 110 -2.29 -15.08 16.44
CA ILE A 110 -1.04 -14.43 16.03
C ILE A 110 0.00 -15.51 15.64
N ALA A 111 0.13 -16.57 16.43
CA ALA A 111 1.05 -17.67 16.13
C ALA A 111 0.67 -18.39 14.81
N ARG A 112 -0.62 -18.66 14.57
CA ARG A 112 -1.11 -19.25 13.31
C ARG A 112 -0.86 -18.33 12.13
N ASP A 113 -1.18 -17.03 12.27
CA ASP A 113 -0.98 -16.06 11.20
C ASP A 113 0.52 -15.93 10.86
N LYS A 114 1.40 -16.00 11.86
CA LYS A 114 2.85 -15.99 11.63
C LYS A 114 3.30 -17.22 10.83
N GLU A 115 2.80 -18.43 11.13
CA GLU A 115 3.09 -19.62 10.30
C GLU A 115 2.52 -19.47 8.89
N LYS A 116 1.31 -18.92 8.71
CA LYS A 116 0.76 -18.60 7.38
C LYS A 116 1.67 -17.63 6.62
N MET A 117 2.25 -16.61 7.29
CA MET A 117 3.23 -15.74 6.64
C MET A 117 4.48 -16.49 6.21
N TYR A 118 4.95 -17.47 6.98
CA TYR A 118 6.07 -18.31 6.58
C TYR A 118 5.76 -19.26 5.41
N GLU A 119 4.51 -19.69 5.25
CA GLU A 119 4.05 -20.43 4.07
C GLU A 119 4.01 -19.53 2.83
N THR A 120 3.51 -18.30 2.99
CA THR A 120 3.43 -17.29 1.91
C THR A 120 4.82 -16.79 1.50
N PHE A 121 5.76 -16.69 2.47
CA PHE A 121 7.11 -16.17 2.28
C PHE A 121 8.18 -17.18 2.77
N PRO A 122 8.41 -18.31 2.06
CA PRO A 122 9.29 -19.39 2.56
C PRO A 122 10.71 -18.92 2.88
N ARG A 123 11.26 -17.95 2.12
CA ARG A 123 12.57 -17.36 2.39
C ARG A 123 12.68 -16.70 3.77
N LEU A 124 11.59 -16.13 4.27
CA LEU A 124 11.55 -15.55 5.62
C LEU A 124 11.58 -16.65 6.69
N LYS A 125 10.96 -17.81 6.43
CA LYS A 125 10.99 -18.97 7.33
C LYS A 125 12.41 -19.47 7.55
N ASP A 126 13.18 -19.61 6.47
CA ASP A 126 14.58 -20.07 6.52
C ASP A 126 15.47 -19.09 7.33
N ARG A 127 15.07 -17.82 7.39
CA ARG A 127 15.82 -16.71 7.98
C ARG A 127 15.18 -16.10 9.23
N ARG A 128 14.23 -16.80 9.85
CA ARG A 128 13.41 -16.24 10.94
C ARG A 128 14.20 -15.66 12.11
N LYS A 129 15.38 -16.20 12.40
CA LYS A 129 16.31 -15.75 13.46
C LYS A 129 17.37 -14.76 12.96
N GLN A 130 17.39 -14.43 11.68
CA GLN A 130 18.34 -13.50 11.10
C GLN A 130 17.88 -12.08 11.31
N TYR A 131 18.81 -11.16 11.59
CA TYR A 131 18.50 -9.73 11.68
C TYR A 131 18.02 -9.17 10.34
N ALA A 132 16.93 -8.40 10.37
CA ALA A 132 16.30 -7.87 9.17
C ALA A 132 17.21 -6.94 8.36
N GLY A 133 18.16 -6.26 9.01
CA GLY A 133 19.13 -5.40 8.34
C GLY A 133 20.08 -6.16 7.42
N SER A 134 20.31 -7.46 7.62
CA SER A 134 21.20 -8.30 6.81
C SER A 134 20.50 -9.01 5.64
N LEU A 135 19.18 -8.85 5.51
CA LEU A 135 18.39 -9.41 4.41
C LEU A 135 18.64 -8.64 3.11
N SER A 136 18.50 -9.35 1.98
CA SER A 136 18.45 -8.70 0.67
C SER A 136 17.27 -7.73 0.58
N GLY A 137 17.34 -6.77 -0.34
CA GLY A 137 16.26 -5.80 -0.51
C GLY A 137 14.90 -6.41 -0.83
N GLY A 138 14.87 -7.51 -1.57
CA GLY A 138 13.63 -8.25 -1.84
C GLY A 138 13.08 -8.97 -0.61
N GLU A 139 13.94 -9.58 0.21
CA GLU A 139 13.53 -10.22 1.46
C GLU A 139 13.03 -9.19 2.47
N GLN A 140 13.66 -8.00 2.54
CA GLN A 140 13.16 -6.90 3.37
C GLN A 140 11.78 -6.43 2.91
N GLN A 141 11.53 -6.38 1.59
CA GLN A 141 10.20 -6.02 1.06
C GLN A 141 9.15 -7.08 1.43
N MET A 142 9.47 -8.37 1.30
CA MET A 142 8.60 -9.45 1.73
C MET A 142 8.31 -9.38 3.23
N LEU A 143 9.33 -9.07 4.05
CA LEU A 143 9.17 -8.88 5.49
C LEU A 143 8.29 -7.68 5.83
N ALA A 144 8.41 -6.56 5.11
CA ALA A 144 7.55 -5.40 5.30
C ALA A 144 6.07 -5.71 5.00
N ILE A 145 5.82 -6.51 3.95
CA ILE A 145 4.46 -6.98 3.60
C ILE A 145 3.94 -7.93 4.69
N ALA A 146 4.73 -8.96 5.06
CA ALA A 146 4.36 -9.92 6.10
C ALA A 146 4.04 -9.23 7.42
N ARG A 147 4.88 -8.27 7.84
CA ARG A 147 4.66 -7.47 9.05
C ARG A 147 3.35 -6.69 9.01
N ALA A 148 3.02 -6.05 7.88
CA ALA A 148 1.76 -5.32 7.73
C ALA A 148 0.54 -6.26 7.80
N LEU A 149 0.64 -7.48 7.27
CA LEU A 149 -0.42 -8.49 7.32
C LEU A 149 -0.66 -9.06 8.71
N MET A 150 0.34 -9.04 9.61
CA MET A 150 0.20 -9.52 10.99
C MET A 150 -0.84 -8.73 11.80
N SER A 151 -1.19 -7.50 11.42
CA SER A 151 -2.29 -6.74 12.03
C SER A 151 -3.69 -7.24 11.60
N LYS A 152 -3.80 -8.22 10.69
CA LYS A 152 -5.08 -8.67 10.07
C LYS A 152 -5.88 -7.51 9.45
N PRO A 153 -5.30 -6.72 8.56
CA PRO A 153 -5.97 -5.55 8.02
C PRO A 153 -7.16 -5.93 7.12
N GLN A 154 -8.19 -5.07 7.09
CA GLN A 154 -9.28 -5.12 6.10
C GLN A 154 -8.91 -4.33 4.83
N LEU A 155 -8.04 -3.33 4.98
CA LEU A 155 -7.48 -2.51 3.91
C LEU A 155 -5.96 -2.47 4.07
N LEU A 156 -5.24 -2.88 3.03
CA LEU A 156 -3.78 -2.78 2.96
C LEU A 156 -3.39 -1.63 2.03
N LEU A 157 -2.74 -0.63 2.59
CA LEU A 157 -2.14 0.47 1.86
C LEU A 157 -0.68 0.10 1.55
N MET A 158 -0.25 0.28 0.31
CA MET A 158 1.12 -0.04 -0.11
C MET A 158 1.72 1.14 -0.87
N ASP A 159 2.83 1.68 -0.36
CA ASP A 159 3.51 2.82 -0.97
C ASP A 159 4.73 2.35 -1.76
N GLU A 160 4.60 2.33 -3.08
CA GLU A 160 5.61 1.90 -4.06
C GLU A 160 6.29 0.56 -3.73
N PRO A 161 5.50 -0.54 -3.55
CA PRO A 161 6.03 -1.83 -3.10
C PRO A 161 7.03 -2.47 -4.07
N SER A 162 7.06 -2.06 -5.34
CA SER A 162 8.00 -2.61 -6.34
C SER A 162 9.28 -1.78 -6.52
N LEU A 163 9.39 -0.62 -5.85
CA LEU A 163 10.50 0.32 -6.05
C LEU A 163 11.86 -0.29 -5.71
N GLY A 164 12.82 -0.17 -6.64
CA GLY A 164 14.20 -0.63 -6.45
C GLY A 164 14.35 -2.15 -6.34
N LEU A 165 13.38 -2.92 -6.82
CA LEU A 165 13.47 -4.38 -6.91
C LEU A 165 13.88 -4.85 -8.31
N ALA A 166 14.60 -5.97 -8.37
CA ALA A 166 14.89 -6.65 -9.62
C ALA A 166 13.60 -7.14 -10.30
N PRO A 167 13.53 -7.22 -11.65
CA PRO A 167 12.31 -7.55 -12.38
C PRO A 167 11.60 -8.82 -11.94
N LEU A 168 12.35 -9.85 -11.55
CA LEU A 168 11.79 -11.10 -11.05
C LEU A 168 11.06 -10.89 -9.70
N LEU A 169 11.64 -10.09 -8.81
CA LEU A 169 11.05 -9.77 -7.51
C LEU A 169 9.82 -8.86 -7.65
N VAL A 170 9.82 -7.94 -8.63
CA VAL A 170 8.64 -7.14 -8.96
C VAL A 170 7.46 -8.05 -9.35
N LYS A 171 7.69 -9.04 -10.22
CA LYS A 171 6.65 -10.02 -10.58
C LYS A 171 6.15 -10.81 -9.37
N GLN A 172 7.06 -11.20 -8.48
CA GLN A 172 6.72 -11.92 -7.26
C GLN A 172 5.86 -11.06 -6.32
N VAL A 173 6.22 -9.79 -6.08
CA VAL A 173 5.44 -8.85 -5.26
C VAL A 173 4.04 -8.67 -5.83
N PHE A 174 3.90 -8.39 -7.12
CA PHE A 174 2.58 -8.25 -7.75
C PHE A 174 1.77 -9.57 -7.72
N GLY A 175 2.43 -10.72 -7.83
CA GLY A 175 1.78 -12.03 -7.64
C GLY A 175 1.19 -12.17 -6.24
N ILE A 176 1.98 -11.86 -5.20
CA ILE A 176 1.52 -11.91 -3.80
C ILE A 176 0.36 -10.94 -3.57
N ILE A 177 0.44 -9.70 -4.07
CA ILE A 177 -0.66 -8.71 -3.98
C ILE A 177 -1.94 -9.27 -4.59
N SER A 178 -1.84 -9.92 -5.75
CA SER A 178 -2.99 -10.53 -6.42
C SER A 178 -3.59 -11.70 -5.61
N GLU A 179 -2.76 -12.57 -5.02
CA GLU A 179 -3.24 -13.68 -4.18
C GLU A 179 -3.91 -13.17 -2.90
N LEU A 180 -3.32 -12.20 -2.20
CA LEU A 180 -3.92 -11.59 -1.02
C LEU A 180 -5.30 -10.99 -1.32
N ASN A 181 -5.44 -10.37 -2.48
CA ASN A 181 -6.75 -9.83 -2.89
C ASN A 181 -7.77 -10.93 -3.20
N LYS A 182 -7.38 -12.05 -3.82
CA LYS A 182 -8.26 -13.20 -4.03
C LYS A 182 -8.77 -13.79 -2.71
N GLU A 183 -8.00 -13.65 -1.62
CA GLU A 183 -8.44 -14.01 -0.27
C GLU A 183 -9.41 -12.97 0.34
N GLY A 184 -9.78 -11.93 -0.39
CA GLY A 184 -10.77 -10.91 -0.01
C GLY A 184 -10.17 -9.63 0.57
N LEU A 185 -8.83 -9.49 0.65
CA LEU A 185 -8.19 -8.28 1.15
C LEU A 185 -8.39 -7.11 0.18
N THR A 186 -8.85 -5.97 0.69
CA THR A 186 -8.89 -4.73 -0.08
C THR A 186 -7.49 -4.13 -0.14
N ILE A 187 -7.03 -3.72 -1.32
CA ILE A 187 -5.67 -3.19 -1.48
C ILE A 187 -5.72 -1.86 -2.24
N PHE A 188 -5.06 -0.86 -1.67
CA PHE A 188 -4.78 0.41 -2.32
C PHE A 188 -3.29 0.60 -2.43
N LEU A 189 -2.75 0.53 -3.65
CA LEU A 189 -1.32 0.61 -3.86
C LEU A 189 -0.95 1.84 -4.70
N SER A 190 0.08 2.58 -4.28
CA SER A 190 0.73 3.57 -5.13
C SER A 190 1.87 2.91 -5.90
N GLU A 191 2.05 3.28 -7.16
CA GLU A 191 3.12 2.76 -8.01
C GLU A 191 3.58 3.75 -9.07
N GLN A 192 4.86 3.71 -9.37
CA GLN A 192 5.42 4.32 -10.55
C GLN A 192 5.38 3.33 -11.74
N ASN A 193 5.49 2.03 -11.47
CA ASN A 193 5.34 0.97 -12.46
C ASN A 193 3.86 0.78 -12.85
N ALA A 194 3.33 1.74 -13.60
CA ALA A 194 1.93 1.76 -14.03
C ALA A 194 1.51 0.48 -14.74
N ARG A 195 2.37 -0.06 -15.64
CA ARG A 195 2.09 -1.30 -16.38
C ARG A 195 1.90 -2.50 -15.48
N GLY A 196 2.77 -2.66 -14.48
CA GLY A 196 2.67 -3.74 -13.51
C GLY A 196 1.45 -3.61 -12.62
N ALA A 197 1.20 -2.41 -12.09
CA ALA A 197 0.08 -2.11 -11.20
C ALA A 197 -1.28 -2.30 -11.90
N LEU A 198 -1.48 -1.73 -13.09
CA LEU A 198 -2.72 -1.86 -13.84
C LEU A 198 -2.99 -3.28 -14.36
N LYS A 199 -1.98 -4.16 -14.42
CA LYS A 199 -2.17 -5.57 -14.79
C LYS A 199 -2.93 -6.34 -13.72
N ILE A 200 -2.73 -6.01 -12.44
CA ILE A 200 -3.34 -6.69 -11.30
C ILE A 200 -4.52 -5.93 -10.70
N ALA A 201 -4.65 -4.62 -10.99
CA ALA A 201 -5.69 -3.77 -10.44
C ALA A 201 -7.05 -3.99 -11.14
N HIS A 202 -8.12 -3.72 -10.39
CA HIS A 202 -9.50 -3.62 -10.87
C HIS A 202 -9.80 -2.20 -11.33
N HIS A 203 -9.31 -1.21 -10.56
CA HIS A 203 -9.49 0.21 -10.82
C HIS A 203 -8.13 0.93 -10.77
N GLY A 204 -7.98 1.99 -11.54
CA GLY A 204 -6.78 2.81 -11.56
C GLY A 204 -7.10 4.29 -11.44
N ILE A 205 -6.22 5.01 -10.75
CA ILE A 205 -6.27 6.45 -10.57
C ILE A 205 -4.94 7.01 -11.04
N VAL A 206 -4.96 7.90 -12.02
CA VAL A 206 -3.75 8.55 -12.54
C VAL A 206 -3.61 9.92 -11.92
N MET A 207 -2.49 10.15 -11.24
CA MET A 207 -2.17 11.44 -10.62
C MET A 207 -1.10 12.20 -11.36
N GLU A 208 -1.30 13.50 -11.44
CA GLU A 208 -0.30 14.44 -11.93
C GLU A 208 -0.34 15.74 -11.11
N THR A 209 0.81 16.15 -10.58
CA THR A 209 1.00 17.44 -9.87
C THR A 209 -0.08 17.73 -8.81
N GLY A 210 -0.42 16.71 -8.00
CA GLY A 210 -1.38 16.79 -6.90
C GLY A 210 -2.85 16.73 -7.30
N LYS A 211 -3.17 16.35 -8.53
CA LYS A 211 -4.55 16.22 -9.03
C LYS A 211 -4.79 14.85 -9.66
N VAL A 212 -6.02 14.37 -9.60
CA VAL A 212 -6.47 13.22 -10.40
C VAL A 212 -6.69 13.68 -11.84
N LYS A 213 -6.04 13.01 -12.79
CA LYS A 213 -6.21 13.25 -14.24
C LYS A 213 -7.18 12.27 -14.87
N PHE A 214 -7.07 11.00 -14.48
CA PHE A 214 -7.93 9.93 -14.95
C PHE A 214 -8.28 9.01 -13.78
N SER A 215 -9.49 8.49 -13.79
CA SER A 215 -9.95 7.48 -12.84
C SER A 215 -10.95 6.58 -13.58
N ASP A 216 -10.59 5.29 -13.77
CA ASP A 216 -11.42 4.34 -14.52
C ASP A 216 -11.02 2.91 -14.16
N THR A 217 -11.70 1.91 -14.75
CA THR A 217 -11.28 0.51 -14.67
C THR A 217 -9.84 0.37 -15.18
N ALA A 218 -9.07 -0.52 -14.58
CA ALA A 218 -7.70 -0.78 -15.02
C ALA A 218 -7.63 -1.25 -16.48
N LYS A 219 -8.70 -1.89 -16.99
CA LYS A 219 -8.81 -2.27 -18.40
C LYS A 219 -8.91 -1.04 -19.29
N ALA A 220 -9.85 -0.12 -19.03
CA ALA A 220 -10.02 1.10 -19.80
C ALA A 220 -8.76 1.97 -19.82
N LEU A 221 -8.08 2.10 -18.66
CA LEU A 221 -6.83 2.84 -18.58
C LEU A 221 -5.70 2.21 -19.40
N ARG A 222 -5.61 0.88 -19.46
CA ARG A 222 -4.61 0.18 -20.31
C ARG A 222 -4.88 0.34 -21.79
N GLU A 223 -6.13 0.51 -22.19
CA GLU A 223 -6.56 0.71 -23.59
C GLU A 223 -6.52 2.18 -24.02
N ASN A 224 -6.37 3.12 -23.08
CA ASN A 224 -6.31 4.56 -23.36
C ASN A 224 -4.95 4.94 -23.96
N SER A 225 -4.96 5.50 -25.17
CA SER A 225 -3.74 5.86 -25.92
C SER A 225 -2.87 6.91 -25.22
N ILE A 226 -3.46 7.88 -24.54
CA ILE A 226 -2.75 8.91 -23.77
C ILE A 226 -1.98 8.26 -22.62
N ILE A 227 -2.62 7.33 -21.90
CA ILE A 227 -2.01 6.63 -20.78
C ILE A 227 -0.93 5.66 -21.28
N GLN A 228 -1.15 4.99 -22.41
CA GLN A 228 -0.17 4.13 -23.04
C GLN A 228 1.12 4.87 -23.34
N GLN A 229 1.03 6.04 -23.96
CA GLN A 229 2.20 6.85 -24.30
C GLN A 229 2.88 7.46 -23.07
N ALA A 230 2.09 8.01 -22.12
CA ALA A 230 2.65 8.75 -20.99
C ALA A 230 3.18 7.86 -19.85
N TYR A 231 2.58 6.68 -19.62
CA TYR A 231 2.83 5.88 -18.42
C TYR A 231 3.15 4.40 -18.67
N LEU A 232 2.81 3.84 -19.84
CA LEU A 232 2.98 2.41 -20.10
C LEU A 232 4.18 2.09 -21.02
N GLY A 233 4.86 3.10 -21.55
CA GLY A 233 6.06 2.94 -22.38
C GLY A 233 5.77 2.21 -23.71
N VAL A 234 4.59 2.38 -24.28
CA VAL A 234 4.21 1.87 -25.59
C VAL A 234 4.33 3.04 -26.56
N GLY A 235 5.46 3.12 -27.25
CA GLY A 235 5.77 4.05 -28.33
C GLY A 235 6.65 3.34 -29.32
#